data_3104809564ca3fd8b75ec5d6509d5a39
#
_entry.id   3104809564ca3fd8b75ec5d6509d5a39
#
_cell.length_a   1.000
_cell.length_b   1.000
_cell.length_c   1.000
_cell.angle_alpha   90.00
_cell.angle_beta   90.00
_cell.angle_gamma   90.00
#
_symmetry.space_group_name_H-M   'P 1'
#
loop_
_entity.id
_entity.type
_entity.pdbx_description
1 polymer ?
#
loop_
_entity_poly.entity_id
_entity_poly.type
_entity_poly.pdbx_seq_one_letter_code
_entity_poly.pdbx_strand_id
1 'polypeptide(L)'
;MTVRILYFAYFRERAGRASEDISPPAEVATVAGLMDWLAAKGEGRERAFADRALVRVAVNREYVKLDHPIKAGDEVAFFPPVTGGVTGGWGP
;
A
#
# COMPACT_ATOMS: atom_id res chain seq x y z
N MET A 1 -6.47 -14.43 5.86
CA MET A 1 -5.04 -14.13 6.05
C MET A 1 -4.89 -12.73 6.60
N THR A 2 -3.84 -12.47 7.36
CA THR A 2 -3.63 -11.17 7.97
C THR A 2 -2.44 -10.48 7.34
N VAL A 3 -2.63 -9.22 6.96
CA VAL A 3 -1.60 -8.40 6.31
C VAL A 3 -1.55 -7.07 7.04
N ARG A 4 -0.34 -6.56 7.28
CA ARG A 4 -0.16 -5.23 7.87
C ARG A 4 0.03 -4.21 6.76
N ILE A 5 -0.75 -3.14 6.80
CA ILE A 5 -0.65 -2.04 5.85
C ILE A 5 -0.01 -0.85 6.53
N LEU A 6 0.97 -0.23 5.87
CA LEU A 6 1.56 1.03 6.31
C LEU A 6 1.25 2.09 5.28
N TYR A 7 0.82 3.25 5.75
CA TYR A 7 0.49 4.39 4.89
C TYR A 7 1.47 5.53 5.18
N PHE A 8 2.08 6.07 4.14
CA PHE A 8 3.03 7.17 4.26
C PHE A 8 2.55 8.39 3.49
N ALA A 9 2.97 9.57 3.94
CA ALA A 9 2.70 10.84 3.28
C ALA A 9 1.20 11.02 3.03
N TYR A 10 0.82 11.41 1.81
CA TYR A 10 -0.58 11.68 1.56
C TYR A 10 -1.47 10.43 1.67
N PHE A 11 -0.91 9.24 1.53
CA PHE A 11 -1.69 8.01 1.75
C PHE A 11 -2.17 7.94 3.18
N ARG A 12 -1.30 8.30 4.12
CA ARG A 12 -1.65 8.36 5.52
C ARG A 12 -2.74 9.40 5.77
N GLU A 13 -2.63 10.57 5.15
CA GLU A 13 -3.62 11.62 5.33
C GLU A 13 -4.97 11.20 4.76
N ARG A 14 -4.98 10.60 3.59
CA ARG A 14 -6.23 10.21 2.95
C ARG A 14 -6.89 9.03 3.62
N ALA A 15 -6.11 8.03 4.01
CA ALA A 15 -6.66 6.87 4.70
C ALA A 15 -7.02 7.17 6.15
N GLY A 16 -6.49 8.27 6.70
CA GLY A 16 -6.82 8.66 8.05
C GLY A 16 -6.13 7.83 9.12
N ARG A 17 -5.10 7.08 8.75
CA ARG A 17 -4.37 6.24 9.69
C ARG A 17 -2.98 5.98 9.17
N ALA A 18 -2.04 5.70 10.06
CA ALA A 18 -0.66 5.41 9.68
C ALA A 18 -0.47 3.93 9.33
N SER A 19 -1.24 3.06 9.95
CA SER A 19 -1.14 1.62 9.72
C SER A 19 -2.45 0.94 10.10
N GLU A 20 -2.62 -0.27 9.62
CA GLU A 20 -3.73 -1.12 10.03
C GLU A 20 -3.41 -2.57 9.71
N ASP A 21 -3.98 -3.46 10.50
CA ASP A 21 -3.95 -4.89 10.21
C ASP A 21 -5.28 -5.26 9.58
N ILE A 22 -5.22 -5.95 8.45
CA ILE A 22 -6.41 -6.32 7.70
C ILE A 22 -6.39 -7.81 7.40
N SER A 23 -7.55 -8.35 7.09
CA SER A 23 -7.69 -9.77 6.76
C SER A 23 -8.49 -9.90 5.46
N PRO A 24 -7.84 -9.61 4.32
CA PRO A 24 -8.53 -9.76 3.04
C PRO A 24 -8.81 -11.24 2.75
N PRO A 25 -9.81 -11.51 1.91
CA PRO A 25 -10.09 -12.89 1.53
C PRO A 25 -8.95 -13.47 0.68
N ALA A 26 -8.89 -14.79 0.61
CA ALA A 26 -7.79 -15.48 -0.05
C ALA A 26 -7.65 -15.16 -1.53
N GLU A 27 -8.73 -14.79 -2.19
CA GLU A 27 -8.68 -14.42 -3.60
C GLU A 27 -7.97 -13.10 -3.85
N VAL A 28 -7.74 -12.30 -2.82
CA VAL A 28 -6.89 -11.11 -2.92
C VAL A 28 -5.45 -11.59 -2.87
N ALA A 29 -4.84 -11.75 -4.02
CA ALA A 29 -3.55 -12.44 -4.14
C ALA A 29 -2.40 -11.52 -4.55
N THR A 30 -2.67 -10.29 -4.96
CA THR A 30 -1.64 -9.34 -5.41
C THR A 30 -1.82 -7.99 -4.75
N VAL A 31 -0.78 -7.16 -4.87
CA VAL A 31 -0.87 -5.78 -4.37
C VAL A 31 -2.01 -5.04 -5.05
N ALA A 32 -2.17 -5.19 -6.37
CA ALA A 32 -3.26 -4.52 -7.08
C ALA A 32 -4.62 -4.96 -6.56
N GLY A 33 -4.81 -6.23 -6.34
CA GLY A 33 -6.05 -6.74 -5.76
C GLY A 33 -6.28 -6.22 -4.36
N LEU A 34 -5.22 -6.09 -3.58
CA LEU A 34 -5.29 -5.53 -2.24
C LEU A 34 -5.74 -4.06 -2.29
N MET A 35 -5.19 -3.29 -3.24
CA MET A 35 -5.59 -1.89 -3.40
C MET A 35 -7.07 -1.77 -3.73
N ASP A 36 -7.57 -2.62 -4.63
CA ASP A 36 -9.00 -2.63 -4.97
C ASP A 36 -9.85 -2.97 -3.75
N TRP A 37 -9.43 -3.95 -2.99
CA TRP A 37 -10.15 -4.37 -1.80
C TRP A 37 -10.17 -3.28 -0.73
N LEU A 38 -9.03 -2.61 -0.52
CA LEU A 38 -8.95 -1.50 0.43
C LEU A 38 -9.80 -0.32 -0.03
N ALA A 39 -9.74 0.03 -1.30
CA ALA A 39 -10.53 1.13 -1.83
C ALA A 39 -12.03 0.89 -1.64
N ALA A 40 -12.46 -0.35 -1.79
CA ALA A 40 -13.86 -0.72 -1.62
C ALA A 40 -14.35 -0.57 -0.18
N LYS A 41 -13.43 -0.59 0.79
CA LYS A 41 -13.81 -0.35 2.18
C LYS A 41 -14.16 1.10 2.47
N GLY A 42 -13.68 2.02 1.67
CA GLY A 42 -13.94 3.43 1.87
C GLY A 42 -13.12 4.04 2.98
N GLU A 43 -13.70 5.05 3.66
CA GLU A 43 -13.05 5.76 4.79
C GLU A 43 -11.78 6.46 4.38
N GLY A 44 -11.73 6.97 3.15
CA GLY A 44 -10.57 7.68 2.62
C GLY A 44 -9.66 6.81 1.79
N ARG A 45 -9.74 5.49 1.91
CA ARG A 45 -8.89 4.59 1.13
C ARG A 45 -9.17 4.69 -0.35
N GLU A 46 -10.42 4.95 -0.73
CA GLU A 46 -10.76 5.14 -2.14
C GLU A 46 -10.02 6.33 -2.73
N ARG A 47 -9.81 7.39 -1.96
CA ARG A 47 -9.05 8.55 -2.41
C ARG A 47 -7.55 8.27 -2.42
N ALA A 48 -7.08 7.48 -1.47
CA ALA A 48 -5.68 7.15 -1.39
C ALA A 48 -5.22 6.38 -2.63
N PHE A 49 -6.07 5.51 -3.16
CA PHE A 49 -5.72 4.66 -4.29
C PHE A 49 -6.37 5.07 -5.60
N ALA A 50 -6.87 6.31 -5.70
CA ALA A 50 -7.58 6.76 -6.89
C ALA A 50 -6.69 6.84 -8.13
N ASP A 51 -5.42 7.19 -7.97
CA ASP A 51 -4.49 7.32 -9.08
C ASP A 51 -3.33 6.35 -8.89
N ARG A 52 -3.39 5.22 -9.58
CA ARG A 52 -2.39 4.18 -9.44
C ARG A 52 -1.01 4.59 -9.93
N ALA A 53 -0.95 5.56 -10.83
CA ALA A 53 0.33 6.06 -11.31
C ALA A 53 1.13 6.72 -10.19
N LEU A 54 0.46 7.16 -9.14
CA LEU A 54 1.11 7.81 -8.01
C LEU A 54 1.40 6.85 -6.85
N VAL A 55 1.09 5.57 -7.01
CA VAL A 55 1.27 4.60 -5.94
C VAL A 55 2.60 3.89 -6.10
N ARG A 56 3.40 3.90 -5.05
CA ARG A 56 4.57 3.06 -4.93
C ARG A 56 4.36 2.14 -3.74
N VAL A 57 4.93 0.95 -3.82
CA VAL A 57 4.65 -0.08 -2.81
C VAL A 57 5.92 -0.84 -2.48
N ALA A 58 6.05 -1.20 -1.21
CA ALA A 58 7.08 -2.11 -0.75
C ALA A 58 6.42 -3.22 0.04
N VAL A 59 6.81 -4.45 -0.23
CA VAL A 59 6.33 -5.62 0.51
C VAL A 59 7.52 -6.15 1.31
N ASN A 60 7.35 -6.19 2.62
CA ASN A 60 8.42 -6.60 3.54
C ASN A 60 9.70 -5.81 3.28
N ARG A 61 9.54 -4.50 3.06
CA ARG A 61 10.63 -3.52 2.86
C ARG A 61 11.38 -3.67 1.54
N GLU A 62 10.79 -4.35 0.57
CA GLU A 62 11.34 -4.46 -0.77
C GLU A 62 10.40 -3.80 -1.77
N TYR A 63 10.93 -2.93 -2.61
CA TYR A 63 10.13 -2.28 -3.65
C TYR A 63 9.66 -3.34 -4.64
N VAL A 64 8.37 -3.30 -4.95
CA VAL A 64 7.76 -4.27 -5.85
C VAL A 64 6.79 -3.57 -6.78
N LYS A 65 6.39 -4.27 -7.82
CA LYS A 65 5.35 -3.78 -8.73
C LYS A 65 3.98 -4.16 -8.19
N LEU A 66 2.95 -3.57 -8.78
CA LEU A 66 1.58 -3.78 -8.30
C LEU A 66 1.09 -5.21 -8.52
N ASP A 67 1.70 -5.96 -9.44
CA ASP A 67 1.33 -7.36 -9.67
C ASP A 67 2.03 -8.34 -8.72
N HIS A 68 2.82 -7.83 -7.80
CA HIS A 68 3.55 -8.67 -6.85
C HIS A 68 2.57 -9.45 -5.96
N PRO A 69 2.79 -10.73 -5.73
CA PRO A 69 1.91 -11.50 -4.86
C PRO A 69 2.05 -11.12 -3.39
N ILE A 70 0.97 -11.27 -2.65
CA ILE A 70 0.99 -11.07 -1.21
C ILE A 70 0.56 -12.36 -0.52
N LYS A 71 0.98 -12.50 0.72
CA LYS A 71 0.62 -13.67 1.52
C LYS A 71 0.46 -13.26 2.98
N ALA A 72 -0.09 -14.16 3.75
CA ALA A 72 -0.31 -13.93 5.18
C ALA A 72 1.00 -13.55 5.87
N GLY A 73 0.91 -12.55 6.74
CA GLY A 73 2.06 -12.05 7.48
C GLY A 73 2.85 -10.97 6.78
N ASP A 74 2.54 -10.67 5.52
CA ASP A 74 3.27 -9.63 4.80
C ASP A 74 2.97 -8.25 5.39
N GLU A 75 3.98 -7.38 5.29
CA GLU A 75 3.85 -5.95 5.57
C GLU A 75 3.90 -5.22 4.25
N VAL A 76 2.84 -4.48 3.93
CA VAL A 76 2.70 -3.78 2.66
C VAL A 76 2.65 -2.29 2.93
N ALA A 77 3.63 -1.56 2.42
CA ALA A 77 3.76 -0.11 2.62
C ALA A 77 3.43 0.62 1.33
N PHE A 78 2.57 1.63 1.43
CA PHE A 78 2.21 2.49 0.30
C PHE A 78 2.78 3.88 0.51
N PHE A 79 3.40 4.43 -0.53
CA PHE A 79 4.05 5.73 -0.47
C PHE A 79 4.03 6.38 -1.85
N PRO A 80 4.19 7.73 -1.91
CA PRO A 80 4.20 8.40 -3.20
C PRO A 80 5.54 8.23 -3.92
N PRO A 81 5.59 8.49 -5.23
CA PRO A 81 6.85 8.45 -5.95
C PRO A 81 7.85 9.43 -5.36
N VAL A 82 9.09 8.99 -5.30
CA VAL A 82 10.20 9.86 -4.92
C VAL A 82 10.69 10.54 -6.18
N THR A 83 10.85 11.87 -6.13
CA THR A 83 11.29 12.63 -7.29
C THR A 83 12.61 13.29 -7.02
N GLY A 84 13.25 13.83 -8.08
CA GLY A 84 14.43 14.65 -7.92
C GLY A 84 15.68 13.92 -7.55
N GLY A 85 15.72 12.65 -7.77
CA GLY A 85 16.91 11.89 -7.46
C GLY A 85 17.26 11.86 -6.00
N VAL A 86 16.36 12.25 -5.20
CA VAL A 86 16.58 12.18 -3.79
C VAL A 86 16.75 10.75 -3.42
N THR A 87 17.84 10.49 -2.84
CA THR A 87 18.04 9.18 -2.37
C THR A 87 17.10 8.93 -1.27
N GLY A 88 16.17 8.52 -1.57
CA GLY A 88 15.54 7.94 -0.68
C GLY A 88 15.11 8.35 0.48
N GLY A 89 14.37 9.19 0.50
CA GLY A 89 13.67 9.35 1.66
C GLY A 89 13.14 8.07 2.21
N TRP A 90 13.25 7.04 1.50
CA TRP A 90 12.76 5.76 1.94
C TRP A 90 13.94 4.86 2.24
N GLY A 91 14.14 4.66 3.49
CA GLY A 91 15.24 3.85 3.92
C GLY A 91 16.56 4.55 3.70
N PRO A 92 17.58 3.91 3.96
CA PRO A 92 18.92 4.47 3.90
C PRO A 92 19.32 4.84 2.51
#